data_2c14ff9fba333c7ee3a83a801acfe73c
#
_entry.id   2c14ff9fba333c7ee3a83a801acfe73c
#
_cell.length_a   1.000
_cell.length_b   1.000
_cell.length_c   1.000
_cell.angle_alpha   90.00
_cell.angle_beta   90.00
_cell.angle_gamma   90.00
#
_symmetry.space_group_name_H-M   'P 1'
#
loop_
_entity.id
_entity.type
_entity.pdbx_description
1 polymer ?
#
loop_
_entity_poly.entity_id
_entity_poly.type
_entity_poly.pdbx_seq_one_letter_code
_entity_poly.pdbx_strand_id
1 'polypeptide(L)'
;MVSSSGTGTYMQKYARISQIDHIGGICTRCARGDFAMPDDVSALQLVLTADPALIAIVRLSLIVSLSAVFFAALVGVPIGAMLALIRFRGREGVVVVLNAMMGLPPVVVGLVVYLALSRSGPLGEFGILFTPTAMVIAQTMLVAPIIAALTRQTIEDLWLDYRDELTAMNIGPLGRVATLIWDARLSLVTALLAGFGRAAAEVGAVIIVGGNIDGFTRTMTTAVALETSKGNLPLAIGLGMVLIAIVVAINALAWGVRRASERMAG
;
A
#
# COMPACT_ATOMS: atom_id res chain seq x y z
N MET A 1 -13.81 -63.69 1.42
CA MET A 1 -14.74 -63.16 0.45
C MET A 1 -14.98 -61.69 0.80
N VAL A 2 -14.24 -60.77 0.19
CA VAL A 2 -14.48 -59.33 0.32
C VAL A 2 -14.73 -58.78 -1.06
N SER A 3 -15.94 -58.23 -1.24
CA SER A 3 -16.57 -57.82 -2.49
C SER A 3 -15.84 -56.61 -3.12
N SER A 4 -15.34 -56.73 -4.33
CA SER A 4 -14.82 -55.69 -5.19
C SER A 4 -15.96 -55.05 -5.96
N SER A 5 -16.56 -54.00 -5.48
CA SER A 5 -17.63 -53.28 -6.23
C SER A 5 -17.57 -51.73 -6.12
N GLY A 6 -16.40 -51.16 -5.83
CA GLY A 6 -16.25 -49.73 -5.67
C GLY A 6 -15.53 -48.96 -6.80
N THR A 7 -14.80 -49.63 -7.70
CA THR A 7 -13.94 -48.97 -8.68
C THR A 7 -14.60 -48.70 -10.04
N GLY A 8 -15.76 -49.30 -10.32
CA GLY A 8 -16.46 -49.14 -11.60
C GLY A 8 -17.19 -47.81 -11.76
N THR A 9 -17.63 -47.22 -10.62
CA THR A 9 -18.49 -46.01 -10.66
C THR A 9 -17.70 -44.74 -10.90
N TYR A 10 -16.45 -44.68 -10.47
CA TYR A 10 -15.60 -43.52 -10.68
C TYR A 10 -15.08 -43.43 -12.13
N MET A 11 -14.72 -44.55 -12.72
CA MET A 11 -14.27 -44.59 -14.11
C MET A 11 -15.37 -44.22 -15.12
N GLN A 12 -16.64 -44.58 -14.83
CA GLN A 12 -17.77 -44.23 -15.66
C GLN A 12 -18.16 -42.75 -15.59
N LYS A 13 -17.85 -42.07 -14.47
CA LYS A 13 -18.06 -40.63 -14.30
C LYS A 13 -17.01 -39.81 -15.08
N TYR A 14 -15.79 -40.31 -15.20
CA TYR A 14 -14.73 -39.66 -15.98
C TYR A 14 -14.91 -39.88 -17.50
N ALA A 15 -15.46 -41.04 -17.92
CA ALA A 15 -15.76 -41.30 -19.32
C ALA A 15 -16.90 -40.45 -19.90
N ARG A 16 -17.78 -39.87 -19.03
CA ARG A 16 -18.87 -38.99 -19.47
C ARG A 16 -18.43 -37.53 -19.63
N ILE A 17 -17.22 -37.16 -19.18
CA ILE A 17 -16.64 -35.83 -19.36
C ILE A 17 -15.93 -35.70 -20.73
N SER A 18 -15.61 -36.83 -21.40
CA SER A 18 -14.96 -36.83 -22.71
C SER A 18 -15.92 -36.60 -23.89
N GLN A 19 -17.22 -36.42 -23.68
CA GLN A 19 -18.22 -36.13 -24.71
C GLN A 19 -18.66 -34.67 -24.80
N ILE A 20 -17.83 -33.74 -24.32
CA ILE A 20 -18.06 -32.32 -24.58
C ILE A 20 -17.13 -31.94 -25.73
N ASP A 21 -17.57 -32.24 -26.96
CA ASP A 21 -16.88 -31.97 -28.24
C ASP A 21 -16.64 -30.47 -28.50
N HIS A 22 -17.00 -29.57 -27.59
CA HIS A 22 -16.70 -28.14 -27.67
C HIS A 22 -15.41 -27.69 -26.95
N ILE A 23 -14.73 -28.60 -26.21
CA ILE A 23 -13.45 -28.29 -25.54
C ILE A 23 -12.24 -28.78 -26.33
N GLY A 24 -12.45 -29.55 -27.40
CA GLY A 24 -11.40 -30.10 -28.23
C GLY A 24 -10.50 -29.04 -28.91
N GLY A 25 -10.98 -27.82 -29.10
CA GLY A 25 -10.21 -26.71 -29.64
C GLY A 25 -9.16 -26.12 -28.67
N ILE A 26 -9.34 -26.30 -27.37
CA ILE A 26 -8.43 -25.73 -26.37
C ILE A 26 -7.28 -26.68 -26.06
N CYS A 27 -7.56 -27.99 -26.03
CA CYS A 27 -6.54 -29.01 -25.70
C CYS A 27 -5.49 -29.22 -26.77
N THR A 28 -5.85 -29.09 -28.06
CA THR A 28 -4.91 -29.20 -29.19
C THR A 28 -3.99 -28.00 -29.34
N ARG A 29 -4.39 -26.83 -28.80
CA ARG A 29 -3.57 -25.62 -28.78
C ARG A 29 -2.49 -25.66 -27.67
N CYS A 30 -2.81 -26.28 -26.54
CA CYS A 30 -1.82 -26.48 -25.46
C CYS A 30 -0.72 -27.50 -25.86
N ALA A 31 -1.05 -28.50 -26.67
CA ALA A 31 -0.11 -29.53 -27.10
C ALA A 31 0.90 -29.06 -28.15
N ARG A 32 0.65 -27.92 -28.82
CA ARG A 32 1.48 -27.43 -29.92
C ARG A 32 2.48 -26.35 -29.50
N GLY A 33 2.52 -25.96 -28.24
CA GLY A 33 3.44 -24.91 -27.75
C GLY A 33 3.13 -23.51 -28.28
N ASP A 34 2.08 -23.36 -29.07
CA ASP A 34 1.57 -22.06 -29.52
C ASP A 34 0.77 -21.40 -28.37
N PHE A 35 1.51 -20.92 -27.38
CA PHE A 35 1.02 -19.88 -26.52
C PHE A 35 1.00 -18.59 -27.34
N ALA A 36 0.21 -18.60 -28.43
CA ALA A 36 -0.17 -17.36 -29.09
C ALA A 36 -1.00 -16.60 -28.08
N MET A 37 -0.38 -15.60 -27.43
CA MET A 37 -1.13 -14.55 -26.78
C MET A 37 -2.17 -14.05 -27.78
N PRO A 38 -3.43 -13.79 -27.35
CA PRO A 38 -4.38 -13.12 -28.23
C PRO A 38 -3.71 -11.83 -28.69
N ASP A 39 -3.64 -11.71 -30.01
CA ASP A 39 -2.95 -10.65 -30.70
C ASP A 39 -3.41 -9.27 -30.18
N ASP A 40 -2.42 -8.44 -29.84
CA ASP A 40 -2.40 -7.04 -30.24
C ASP A 40 -3.03 -5.95 -29.39
N VAL A 41 -3.07 -6.09 -28.08
CA VAL A 41 -2.91 -4.84 -27.32
C VAL A 41 -1.66 -4.99 -26.45
N SER A 42 -0.51 -4.56 -26.95
CA SER A 42 0.70 -4.55 -26.14
C SER A 42 0.43 -3.70 -24.89
N ALA A 43 0.92 -4.14 -23.73
CA ALA A 43 0.79 -3.38 -22.46
C ALA A 43 1.16 -1.89 -22.67
N LEU A 44 2.07 -1.61 -23.60
CA LEU A 44 2.49 -0.27 -23.99
C LEU A 44 1.40 0.50 -24.76
N GLN A 45 0.62 -0.16 -25.62
CA GLN A 45 -0.49 0.48 -26.34
C GLN A 45 -1.63 0.85 -25.38
N LEU A 46 -1.97 0.00 -24.42
CA LEU A 46 -2.94 0.31 -23.38
C LEU A 46 -2.54 1.53 -22.53
N VAL A 47 -1.24 1.67 -22.27
CA VAL A 47 -0.70 2.85 -21.55
C VAL A 47 -0.72 4.09 -22.45
N LEU A 48 -0.40 3.96 -23.74
CA LEU A 48 -0.34 5.09 -24.68
C LEU A 48 -1.71 5.58 -25.13
N THR A 49 -2.73 4.71 -25.20
CA THR A 49 -4.12 5.10 -25.55
C THR A 49 -4.87 5.78 -24.42
N ALA A 50 -4.26 5.90 -23.21
CA ALA A 50 -4.83 6.60 -22.06
C ALA A 50 -6.31 6.27 -21.82
N ASP A 51 -6.65 4.96 -21.74
CA ASP A 51 -8.02 4.49 -21.50
C ASP A 51 -8.63 5.23 -20.28
N PRO A 52 -9.82 5.82 -20.39
CA PRO A 52 -10.49 6.50 -19.28
C PRO A 52 -10.61 5.65 -18.01
N ALA A 53 -10.80 4.34 -18.16
CA ALA A 53 -10.86 3.41 -17.04
C ALA A 53 -9.50 3.29 -16.32
N LEU A 54 -8.40 3.23 -17.07
CA LEU A 54 -7.05 3.20 -16.52
C LEU A 54 -6.72 4.50 -15.77
N ILE A 55 -7.08 5.66 -16.36
CA ILE A 55 -6.90 6.97 -15.71
C ILE A 55 -7.69 7.04 -14.39
N ALA A 56 -8.91 6.53 -14.35
CA ALA A 56 -9.73 6.51 -13.14
C ALA A 56 -9.07 5.67 -12.03
N ILE A 57 -8.53 4.49 -12.36
CA ILE A 57 -7.81 3.61 -11.44
C ILE A 57 -6.54 4.29 -10.90
N VAL A 58 -5.74 4.92 -11.77
CA VAL A 58 -4.53 5.67 -11.40
C VAL A 58 -4.87 6.82 -10.46
N ARG A 59 -5.86 7.63 -10.83
CA ARG A 59 -6.32 8.76 -10.02
C ARG A 59 -6.79 8.32 -8.64
N LEU A 60 -7.60 7.27 -8.56
CA LEU A 60 -8.08 6.74 -7.29
C LEU A 60 -6.91 6.24 -6.43
N SER A 61 -5.97 5.49 -7.01
CA SER A 61 -4.79 5.00 -6.32
C SER A 61 -3.97 6.12 -5.71
N LEU A 62 -3.73 7.20 -6.48
CA LEU A 62 -3.00 8.36 -6.01
C LEU A 62 -3.75 9.11 -4.90
N ILE A 63 -5.05 9.35 -5.06
CA ILE A 63 -5.87 10.03 -4.05
C ILE A 63 -5.83 9.24 -2.74
N VAL A 64 -6.05 7.93 -2.78
CA VAL A 64 -6.08 7.09 -1.58
C VAL A 64 -4.70 7.06 -0.91
N SER A 65 -3.62 6.82 -1.66
CA SER A 65 -2.27 6.73 -1.11
C SER A 65 -1.77 8.08 -0.57
N LEU A 66 -1.98 9.19 -1.29
CA LEU A 66 -1.57 10.52 -0.84
C LEU A 66 -2.37 10.98 0.38
N SER A 67 -3.69 10.74 0.39
CA SER A 67 -4.53 11.05 1.55
C SER A 67 -4.10 10.24 2.78
N ALA A 68 -3.80 8.95 2.61
CA ALA A 68 -3.32 8.11 3.70
C ALA A 68 -1.99 8.61 4.26
N VAL A 69 -1.03 8.99 3.40
CA VAL A 69 0.25 9.56 3.82
C VAL A 69 0.05 10.90 4.53
N PHE A 70 -0.85 11.75 4.03
CA PHE A 70 -1.15 13.02 4.68
C PHE A 70 -1.68 12.83 6.11
N PHE A 71 -2.68 11.97 6.31
CA PHE A 71 -3.20 11.69 7.67
C PHE A 71 -2.18 10.95 8.53
N ALA A 72 -1.41 10.04 7.95
CA ALA A 72 -0.33 9.34 8.64
C ALA A 72 0.79 10.31 9.09
N ALA A 73 1.11 11.33 8.27
CA ALA A 73 2.06 12.38 8.63
C ALA A 73 1.54 13.28 9.75
N LEU A 74 0.25 13.67 9.66
CA LEU A 74 -0.39 14.52 10.67
C LEU A 74 -0.34 13.90 12.07
N VAL A 75 -0.40 12.57 12.16
CA VAL A 75 -0.35 11.82 13.42
C VAL A 75 1.08 11.35 13.72
N GLY A 76 1.77 10.79 12.74
CA GLY A 76 3.06 10.13 12.89
C GLY A 76 4.21 11.11 13.19
N VAL A 77 4.24 12.27 12.52
CA VAL A 77 5.31 13.26 12.75
C VAL A 77 5.29 13.80 14.17
N PRO A 78 4.16 14.31 14.71
CA PRO A 78 4.13 14.78 16.10
C PRO A 78 4.46 13.66 17.10
N ILE A 79 3.89 12.46 16.92
CA ILE A 79 4.15 11.33 17.82
C ILE A 79 5.64 10.95 17.80
N GLY A 80 6.25 10.85 16.63
CA GLY A 80 7.67 10.54 16.47
C GLY A 80 8.56 11.57 17.14
N ALA A 81 8.30 12.86 16.89
CA ALA A 81 9.06 13.96 17.49
C ALA A 81 8.90 14.02 19.01
N MET A 82 7.70 13.81 19.54
CA MET A 82 7.47 13.75 20.99
C MET A 82 8.21 12.57 21.63
N LEU A 83 8.16 11.39 21.01
CA LEU A 83 8.88 10.21 21.49
C LEU A 83 10.41 10.39 21.46
N ALA A 84 10.93 11.21 20.54
CA ALA A 84 12.36 11.54 20.48
C ALA A 84 12.81 12.38 21.69
N LEU A 85 12.03 13.39 22.07
CA LEU A 85 12.44 14.42 23.02
C LEU A 85 11.97 14.19 24.46
N ILE A 86 10.76 13.61 24.62
CA ILE A 86 10.15 13.46 25.93
C ILE A 86 10.58 12.13 26.55
N ARG A 87 11.25 12.22 27.70
CA ARG A 87 11.63 11.05 28.50
C ARG A 87 10.56 10.77 29.57
N PHE A 88 9.86 9.66 29.46
CA PHE A 88 8.87 9.19 30.43
C PHE A 88 9.07 7.70 30.75
N ARG A 89 8.53 7.27 31.90
CA ARG A 89 8.55 5.85 32.28
C ARG A 89 7.71 5.06 31.26
N GLY A 90 8.30 4.04 30.62
CA GLY A 90 7.63 3.23 29.59
C GLY A 90 7.89 3.67 28.13
N ARG A 91 8.69 4.72 27.88
CA ARG A 91 9.08 5.17 26.54
C ARG A 91 9.63 4.03 25.68
N GLU A 92 10.54 3.23 26.25
CA GLU A 92 11.12 2.08 25.54
C GLU A 92 10.05 1.06 25.09
N GLY A 93 9.05 0.79 25.95
CA GLY A 93 7.92 -0.06 25.58
C GLY A 93 7.11 0.49 24.42
N VAL A 94 6.84 1.81 24.41
CA VAL A 94 6.14 2.46 23.28
C VAL A 94 6.98 2.39 22.00
N VAL A 95 8.29 2.59 22.07
CA VAL A 95 9.20 2.48 20.93
C VAL A 95 9.21 1.04 20.39
N VAL A 96 9.24 0.03 21.25
CA VAL A 96 9.16 -1.38 20.84
C VAL A 96 7.84 -1.67 20.15
N VAL A 97 6.72 -1.20 20.69
CA VAL A 97 5.40 -1.35 20.05
C VAL A 97 5.35 -0.64 18.70
N LEU A 98 5.86 0.58 18.61
CA LEU A 98 5.92 1.33 17.35
C LEU A 98 6.71 0.58 16.27
N ASN A 99 7.88 0.04 16.64
CA ASN A 99 8.71 -0.73 15.74
C ASN A 99 8.03 -2.07 15.33
N ALA A 100 7.35 -2.73 16.27
CA ALA A 100 6.56 -3.92 15.97
C ALA A 100 5.41 -3.64 14.99
N MET A 101 4.76 -2.48 15.14
CA MET A 101 3.68 -2.04 14.23
C MET A 101 4.17 -1.81 12.79
N MET A 102 5.45 -1.47 12.56
CA MET A 102 6.01 -1.40 11.19
C MET A 102 6.00 -2.75 10.49
N GLY A 103 6.13 -3.85 11.25
CA GLY A 103 6.14 -5.23 10.74
C GLY A 103 4.76 -5.89 10.70
N LEU A 104 3.67 -5.19 11.05
CA LEU A 104 2.32 -5.78 11.05
C LEU A 104 1.93 -6.28 9.65
N PRO A 105 1.39 -7.52 9.57
CA PRO A 105 0.83 -8.02 8.31
C PRO A 105 -0.35 -7.15 7.86
N PRO A 106 -0.31 -6.59 6.65
CA PRO A 106 -1.35 -5.68 6.17
C PRO A 106 -2.74 -6.29 6.14
N VAL A 107 -2.81 -7.58 5.84
CA VAL A 107 -4.06 -8.36 5.84
C VAL A 107 -4.73 -8.34 7.21
N VAL A 108 -3.94 -8.45 8.29
CA VAL A 108 -4.44 -8.41 9.66
C VAL A 108 -4.99 -7.02 9.98
N VAL A 109 -4.27 -5.96 9.61
CA VAL A 109 -4.76 -4.58 9.81
C VAL A 109 -6.04 -4.35 9.01
N GLY A 110 -6.08 -4.80 7.75
CA GLY A 110 -7.29 -4.74 6.92
C GLY A 110 -8.47 -5.46 7.56
N LEU A 111 -8.24 -6.65 8.14
CA LEU A 111 -9.28 -7.41 8.84
C LEU A 111 -9.78 -6.67 10.10
N VAL A 112 -8.88 -6.10 10.90
CA VAL A 112 -9.26 -5.31 12.09
C VAL A 112 -10.11 -4.10 11.69
N VAL A 113 -9.69 -3.36 10.67
CA VAL A 113 -10.46 -2.21 10.17
C VAL A 113 -11.80 -2.67 9.60
N TYR A 114 -11.82 -3.76 8.84
CA TYR A 114 -13.05 -4.36 8.33
C TYR A 114 -14.04 -4.69 9.46
N LEU A 115 -13.58 -5.38 10.50
CA LEU A 115 -14.43 -5.72 11.65
C LEU A 115 -14.92 -4.47 12.40
N ALA A 116 -14.08 -3.45 12.54
CA ALA A 116 -14.46 -2.21 13.18
C ALA A 116 -15.52 -1.42 12.39
N LEU A 117 -15.44 -1.43 11.05
CA LEU A 117 -16.32 -0.70 10.14
C LEU A 117 -17.52 -1.52 9.65
N SER A 118 -17.57 -2.82 9.96
CA SER A 118 -18.66 -3.71 9.59
C SER A 118 -19.95 -3.32 10.34
N ARG A 119 -21.12 -3.67 9.80
CA ARG A 119 -22.42 -3.34 10.41
C ARG A 119 -22.59 -3.83 11.86
N SER A 120 -21.88 -4.89 12.23
CA SER A 120 -21.82 -5.42 13.60
C SER A 120 -20.70 -4.83 14.44
N GLY A 121 -19.84 -3.99 13.86
CA GLY A 121 -18.70 -3.38 14.53
C GLY A 121 -19.04 -2.04 15.20
N PRO A 122 -18.13 -1.50 16.03
CA PRO A 122 -18.36 -0.28 16.79
C PRO A 122 -18.51 0.98 15.92
N LEU A 123 -18.01 0.97 14.68
CA LEU A 123 -18.08 2.08 13.73
C LEU A 123 -19.02 1.75 12.54
N GLY A 124 -19.83 0.71 12.65
CA GLY A 124 -20.72 0.25 11.58
C GLY A 124 -21.80 1.25 11.19
N GLU A 125 -22.22 2.13 12.10
CA GLU A 125 -23.22 3.18 11.85
C GLU A 125 -22.79 4.17 10.75
N PHE A 126 -21.49 4.38 10.57
CA PHE A 126 -20.97 5.29 9.52
C PHE A 126 -21.14 4.76 8.10
N GLY A 127 -21.35 3.45 7.90
CA GLY A 127 -21.58 2.85 6.59
C GLY A 127 -20.45 3.07 5.56
N ILE A 128 -19.21 3.29 6.02
CA ILE A 128 -18.06 3.65 5.17
C ILE A 128 -17.28 2.43 4.65
N LEU A 129 -17.66 1.22 5.05
CA LEU A 129 -17.03 0.00 4.53
C LEU A 129 -17.22 -0.10 3.00
N PHE A 130 -16.22 -0.62 2.30
CA PHE A 130 -16.16 -0.69 0.84
C PHE A 130 -16.17 0.68 0.13
N THR A 131 -15.64 1.71 0.80
CA THR A 131 -15.46 3.05 0.21
C THR A 131 -13.97 3.42 0.18
N PRO A 132 -13.58 4.40 -0.65
CA PRO A 132 -12.22 4.94 -0.63
C PRO A 132 -11.78 5.44 0.76
N THR A 133 -12.72 5.94 1.57
CA THR A 133 -12.46 6.40 2.95
C THR A 133 -11.98 5.25 3.85
N ALA A 134 -12.59 4.07 3.77
CA ALA A 134 -12.13 2.90 4.53
C ALA A 134 -10.72 2.48 4.12
N MET A 135 -10.39 2.58 2.82
CA MET A 135 -9.06 2.29 2.31
C MET A 135 -8.02 3.29 2.87
N VAL A 136 -8.36 4.59 2.91
CA VAL A 136 -7.50 5.63 3.51
C VAL A 136 -7.25 5.35 4.99
N ILE A 137 -8.27 4.97 5.76
CA ILE A 137 -8.12 4.61 7.18
C ILE A 137 -7.17 3.45 7.36
N ALA A 138 -7.36 2.35 6.61
CA ALA A 138 -6.51 1.17 6.71
C ALA A 138 -5.05 1.47 6.33
N GLN A 139 -4.83 2.21 5.26
CA GLN A 139 -3.48 2.63 4.83
C GLN A 139 -2.85 3.60 5.83
N THR A 140 -3.62 4.53 6.41
CA THR A 140 -3.12 5.44 7.46
C THR A 140 -2.61 4.65 8.66
N MET A 141 -3.35 3.63 9.11
CA MET A 141 -2.92 2.77 10.22
C MET A 141 -1.64 2.01 9.94
N LEU A 142 -1.38 1.62 8.69
CA LEU A 142 -0.14 0.94 8.28
C LEU A 142 1.04 1.90 8.13
N VAL A 143 0.80 3.11 7.64
CA VAL A 143 1.84 4.08 7.30
C VAL A 143 2.26 4.94 8.48
N ALA A 144 1.32 5.27 9.38
CA ALA A 144 1.60 6.14 10.52
C ALA A 144 2.74 5.63 11.44
N PRO A 145 2.84 4.34 11.79
CA PRO A 145 3.98 3.83 12.55
C PRO A 145 5.32 4.00 11.84
N ILE A 146 5.35 3.83 10.53
CA ILE A 146 6.57 3.99 9.71
C ILE A 146 7.04 5.44 9.77
N ILE A 147 6.13 6.40 9.50
CA ILE A 147 6.45 7.83 9.56
C ILE A 147 6.87 8.22 10.98
N ALA A 148 6.18 7.76 12.01
CA ALA A 148 6.51 8.06 13.40
C ALA A 148 7.90 7.53 13.79
N ALA A 149 8.24 6.29 13.42
CA ALA A 149 9.54 5.70 13.71
C ALA A 149 10.70 6.42 13.02
N LEU A 150 10.54 6.73 11.72
CA LEU A 150 11.55 7.47 10.96
C LEU A 150 11.69 8.92 11.47
N THR A 151 10.57 9.59 11.80
CA THR A 151 10.61 10.92 12.39
C THR A 151 11.32 10.90 13.74
N ARG A 152 11.00 9.91 14.59
CA ARG A 152 11.66 9.75 15.89
C ARG A 152 13.18 9.65 15.71
N GLN A 153 13.64 8.78 14.84
CA GLN A 153 15.07 8.59 14.58
C GLN A 153 15.73 9.89 14.10
N THR A 154 15.15 10.55 13.11
CA THR A 154 15.66 11.82 12.58
C THR A 154 15.75 12.92 13.66
N ILE A 155 14.73 13.02 14.51
CA ILE A 155 14.72 14.04 15.58
C ILE A 155 15.68 13.66 16.72
N GLU A 156 15.87 12.38 17.02
CA GLU A 156 16.89 11.95 18.00
C GLU A 156 18.29 12.30 17.53
N ASP A 157 18.61 12.07 16.25
CA ASP A 157 19.91 12.43 15.68
C ASP A 157 20.15 13.94 15.77
N LEU A 158 19.21 14.77 15.34
CA LEU A 158 19.29 16.22 15.43
C LEU A 158 19.34 16.72 16.89
N TRP A 159 18.65 16.06 17.80
CA TRP A 159 18.72 16.41 19.21
C TRP A 159 20.09 16.23 19.83
N LEU A 160 20.86 15.24 19.36
CA LEU A 160 22.25 15.06 19.82
C LEU A 160 23.15 16.24 19.40
N ASP A 161 22.90 16.80 18.21
CA ASP A 161 23.67 17.91 17.67
C ASP A 161 23.29 19.26 18.32
N TYR A 162 21.99 19.53 18.47
CA TYR A 162 21.48 20.85 18.89
C TYR A 162 21.11 20.95 20.38
N ARG A 163 21.31 19.89 21.16
CA ARG A 163 20.85 19.84 22.57
C ARG A 163 21.41 20.96 23.43
N ASP A 164 22.69 21.25 23.30
CA ASP A 164 23.38 22.21 24.17
C ASP A 164 22.97 23.64 23.82
N GLU A 165 22.82 23.95 22.53
CA GLU A 165 22.34 25.23 22.04
C GLU A 165 20.89 25.51 22.48
N LEU A 166 19.97 24.57 22.21
CA LEU A 166 18.56 24.70 22.57
C LEU A 166 18.35 24.76 24.10
N THR A 167 19.26 24.16 24.86
CA THR A 167 19.22 24.21 26.33
C THR A 167 19.76 25.55 26.83
N ALA A 168 20.83 26.08 26.26
CA ALA A 168 21.37 27.39 26.59
C ALA A 168 20.36 28.52 26.30
N MET A 169 19.60 28.40 25.22
CA MET A 169 18.52 29.35 24.86
C MET A 169 17.26 29.20 25.73
N ASN A 170 17.25 28.28 26.67
CA ASN A 170 16.11 28.00 27.59
C ASN A 170 14.78 27.78 26.85
N ILE A 171 14.82 27.15 25.66
CA ILE A 171 13.62 26.87 24.86
C ILE A 171 12.82 25.74 25.54
N GLY A 172 11.52 25.94 25.69
CA GLY A 172 10.60 24.95 26.28
C GLY A 172 10.42 23.71 25.39
N PRO A 173 9.89 22.60 25.92
CA PRO A 173 9.82 21.31 25.20
C PRO A 173 9.03 21.39 23.89
N LEU A 174 7.92 22.13 23.84
CA LEU A 174 7.14 22.33 22.61
C LEU A 174 7.89 23.15 21.56
N GLY A 175 8.64 24.18 22.01
CA GLY A 175 9.50 24.96 21.11
C GLY A 175 10.61 24.10 20.52
N ARG A 176 11.25 23.23 21.32
CA ARG A 176 12.27 22.27 20.83
C ARG A 176 11.70 21.34 19.76
N VAL A 177 10.50 20.79 19.99
CA VAL A 177 9.80 19.95 18.99
C VAL A 177 9.60 20.72 17.69
N ALA A 178 9.06 21.94 17.76
CA ALA A 178 8.78 22.76 16.58
C ALA A 178 10.04 23.12 15.80
N THR A 179 11.11 23.54 16.51
CA THR A 179 12.40 23.89 15.90
C THR A 179 13.02 22.69 15.21
N LEU A 180 13.09 21.53 15.86
CA LEU A 180 13.69 20.33 15.29
C LEU A 180 12.87 19.75 14.14
N ILE A 181 11.54 19.83 14.17
CA ILE A 181 10.70 19.45 13.01
C ILE A 181 10.99 20.37 11.82
N TRP A 182 11.16 21.67 12.07
CA TRP A 182 11.47 22.61 11.01
C TRP A 182 12.85 22.34 10.39
N ASP A 183 13.85 22.09 11.21
CA ASP A 183 15.19 21.73 10.74
C ASP A 183 15.22 20.35 10.01
N ALA A 184 14.46 19.39 10.53
CA ALA A 184 14.30 18.07 9.96
C ALA A 184 13.51 18.04 8.66
N ARG A 185 12.87 19.14 8.22
CA ARG A 185 11.87 19.15 7.11
C ARG A 185 12.33 18.41 5.86
N LEU A 186 13.59 18.54 5.47
CA LEU A 186 14.12 17.85 4.29
C LEU A 186 14.28 16.33 4.52
N SER A 187 14.70 15.94 5.71
CA SER A 187 14.80 14.53 6.10
C SER A 187 13.41 13.89 6.27
N LEU A 188 12.44 14.65 6.77
CA LEU A 188 11.05 14.22 6.90
C LEU A 188 10.40 13.94 5.54
N VAL A 189 10.79 14.66 4.47
CA VAL A 189 10.35 14.32 3.11
C VAL A 189 10.71 12.87 2.76
N THR A 190 11.89 12.40 3.16
CA THR A 190 12.29 11.00 2.94
C THR A 190 11.40 10.02 3.71
N ALA A 191 11.03 10.36 4.95
CA ALA A 191 10.10 9.55 5.74
C ALA A 191 8.70 9.49 5.10
N LEU A 192 8.22 10.62 4.56
CA LEU A 192 6.94 10.68 3.84
C LEU A 192 6.97 9.86 2.55
N LEU A 193 8.09 9.90 1.81
CA LEU A 193 8.26 9.09 0.59
C LEU A 193 8.30 7.60 0.90
N ALA A 194 8.96 7.20 1.99
CA ALA A 194 8.93 5.81 2.45
C ALA A 194 7.50 5.37 2.80
N GLY A 195 6.75 6.24 3.49
CA GLY A 195 5.33 6.04 3.76
C GLY A 195 4.48 5.93 2.50
N PHE A 196 4.74 6.80 1.50
CA PHE A 196 4.05 6.75 0.22
C PHE A 196 4.35 5.46 -0.55
N GLY A 197 5.61 5.05 -0.63
CA GLY A 197 5.99 3.79 -1.26
C GLY A 197 5.29 2.59 -0.61
N ARG A 198 5.18 2.61 0.73
CA ARG A 198 4.44 1.58 1.47
C ARG A 198 2.94 1.59 1.17
N ALA A 199 2.30 2.77 1.13
CA ALA A 199 0.90 2.92 0.79
C ALA A 199 0.61 2.51 -0.66
N ALA A 200 1.44 2.97 -1.61
CA ALA A 200 1.28 2.68 -3.03
C ALA A 200 1.45 1.20 -3.39
N ALA A 201 2.25 0.46 -2.62
CA ALA A 201 2.48 -0.97 -2.82
C ALA A 201 1.46 -1.87 -2.11
N GLU A 202 0.51 -1.29 -1.33
CA GLU A 202 -0.40 -2.05 -0.50
C GLU A 202 -1.53 -2.70 -1.31
N VAL A 203 -1.71 -4.00 -1.12
CA VAL A 203 -2.76 -4.81 -1.77
C VAL A 203 -3.73 -5.40 -0.75
N GLY A 204 -3.18 -6.07 0.29
CA GLY A 204 -3.95 -6.93 1.17
C GLY A 204 -5.02 -6.20 1.98
N ALA A 205 -4.64 -5.14 2.69
CA ALA A 205 -5.57 -4.34 3.47
C ALA A 205 -6.61 -3.66 2.57
N VAL A 206 -6.15 -3.13 1.42
CA VAL A 206 -7.00 -2.40 0.48
C VAL A 206 -8.07 -3.30 -0.14
N ILE A 207 -7.75 -4.54 -0.50
CA ILE A 207 -8.74 -5.50 -1.00
C ILE A 207 -9.81 -5.81 0.07
N ILE A 208 -9.38 -6.05 1.32
CA ILE A 208 -10.30 -6.42 2.40
C ILE A 208 -11.30 -5.32 2.70
N VAL A 209 -10.84 -4.07 2.85
CA VAL A 209 -11.71 -2.96 3.23
C VAL A 209 -12.38 -2.26 2.06
N GLY A 210 -11.79 -2.33 0.86
CA GLY A 210 -12.29 -1.68 -0.35
C GLY A 210 -13.15 -2.58 -1.23
N GLY A 211 -12.98 -3.92 -1.18
CA GLY A 211 -13.75 -4.88 -1.99
C GLY A 211 -13.42 -4.90 -3.48
N ASN A 212 -12.43 -4.14 -3.96
CA ASN A 212 -12.00 -4.09 -5.36
C ASN A 212 -13.15 -3.86 -6.37
N ILE A 213 -14.10 -2.98 -6.05
CA ILE A 213 -15.29 -2.68 -6.86
C ILE A 213 -14.87 -1.83 -8.07
N ASP A 214 -15.28 -2.26 -9.26
CA ASP A 214 -14.97 -1.57 -10.50
C ASP A 214 -15.55 -0.15 -10.53
N GLY A 215 -14.73 0.81 -11.00
CA GLY A 215 -15.12 2.21 -11.07
C GLY A 215 -15.26 2.92 -9.72
N PHE A 216 -15.10 2.22 -8.57
CA PHE A 216 -15.34 2.82 -7.26
C PHE A 216 -14.19 2.64 -6.25
N THR A 217 -13.70 1.41 -6.03
CA THR A 217 -12.62 1.14 -5.05
C THR A 217 -11.45 0.35 -5.65
N ARG A 218 -11.46 0.10 -6.96
CA ARG A 218 -10.37 -0.59 -7.63
C ARG A 218 -9.16 0.32 -7.75
N THR A 219 -8.05 -0.04 -7.11
CA THR A 219 -6.75 0.62 -7.23
C THR A 219 -5.85 -0.12 -8.21
N MET A 220 -4.70 0.47 -8.56
CA MET A 220 -3.73 -0.16 -9.48
C MET A 220 -3.24 -1.50 -8.93
N THR A 221 -2.89 -1.57 -7.66
CA THR A 221 -2.39 -2.80 -7.02
C THR A 221 -3.44 -3.90 -6.96
N THR A 222 -4.69 -3.54 -6.65
CA THR A 222 -5.80 -4.52 -6.61
C THR A 222 -6.24 -4.95 -8.01
N ALA A 223 -6.12 -4.06 -9.01
CA ALA A 223 -6.35 -4.39 -10.41
C ALA A 223 -5.27 -5.35 -10.94
N VAL A 224 -3.98 -5.10 -10.65
CA VAL A 224 -2.88 -6.01 -11.01
C VAL A 224 -3.13 -7.40 -10.43
N ALA A 225 -3.48 -7.51 -9.15
CA ALA A 225 -3.77 -8.79 -8.50
C ALA A 225 -4.96 -9.52 -9.16
N LEU A 226 -6.04 -8.79 -9.50
CA LEU A 226 -7.22 -9.33 -10.14
C LEU A 226 -6.93 -9.82 -11.56
N GLU A 227 -6.29 -9.00 -12.39
CA GLU A 227 -5.99 -9.33 -13.78
C GLU A 227 -4.98 -10.49 -13.88
N THR A 228 -4.02 -10.56 -12.95
CA THR A 228 -3.13 -11.72 -12.82
C THR A 228 -3.91 -13.00 -12.51
N SER A 229 -4.88 -12.94 -11.60
CA SER A 229 -5.71 -14.10 -11.25
C SER A 229 -6.65 -14.54 -12.37
N LYS A 230 -7.04 -13.62 -13.25
CA LYS A 230 -7.82 -13.91 -14.48
C LYS A 230 -6.96 -14.45 -15.61
N GLY A 231 -5.62 -14.41 -15.49
CA GLY A 231 -4.69 -14.80 -16.57
C GLY A 231 -4.46 -13.69 -17.60
N ASN A 232 -4.99 -12.48 -17.41
CA ASN A 232 -4.76 -11.34 -18.30
C ASN A 232 -3.42 -10.65 -17.96
N LEU A 233 -2.33 -11.35 -18.26
CA LEU A 233 -0.96 -10.91 -17.95
C LEU A 233 -0.56 -9.61 -18.68
N PRO A 234 -0.91 -9.37 -19.96
CA PRO A 234 -0.56 -8.13 -20.62
C PRO A 234 -1.09 -6.87 -19.88
N LEU A 235 -2.35 -6.89 -19.46
CA LEU A 235 -2.95 -5.79 -18.72
C LEU A 235 -2.34 -5.65 -17.31
N ALA A 236 -2.09 -6.76 -16.62
CA ALA A 236 -1.46 -6.76 -15.30
C ALA A 236 -0.05 -6.14 -15.35
N ILE A 237 0.77 -6.52 -16.35
CA ILE A 237 2.10 -5.97 -16.57
C ILE A 237 2.03 -4.47 -16.91
N GLY A 238 1.09 -4.06 -17.78
CA GLY A 238 0.87 -2.66 -18.14
C GLY A 238 0.59 -1.79 -16.91
N LEU A 239 -0.37 -2.21 -16.08
CA LEU A 239 -0.69 -1.53 -14.81
C LEU A 239 0.51 -1.49 -13.86
N GLY A 240 1.27 -2.59 -13.76
CA GLY A 240 2.48 -2.67 -12.94
C GLY A 240 3.57 -1.69 -13.40
N MET A 241 3.80 -1.58 -14.73
CA MET A 241 4.75 -0.61 -15.29
C MET A 241 4.35 0.83 -14.99
N VAL A 242 3.06 1.17 -15.13
CA VAL A 242 2.54 2.51 -14.80
C VAL A 242 2.73 2.80 -13.32
N LEU A 243 2.44 1.84 -12.43
CA LEU A 243 2.64 2.01 -10.99
C LEU A 243 4.11 2.29 -10.66
N ILE A 244 5.04 1.50 -11.20
CA ILE A 244 6.49 1.69 -11.01
C ILE A 244 6.91 3.06 -11.53
N ALA A 245 6.47 3.46 -12.73
CA ALA A 245 6.80 4.75 -13.31
C ALA A 245 6.31 5.92 -12.42
N ILE A 246 5.11 5.84 -11.87
CA ILE A 246 4.56 6.86 -10.97
C ILE A 246 5.38 6.93 -9.67
N VAL A 247 5.68 5.79 -9.05
CA VAL A 247 6.47 5.74 -7.81
C VAL A 247 7.87 6.32 -8.05
N VAL A 248 8.53 5.94 -9.13
CA VAL A 248 9.84 6.49 -9.51
C VAL A 248 9.77 7.99 -9.78
N ALA A 249 8.74 8.45 -10.52
CA ALA A 249 8.56 9.87 -10.83
C ALA A 249 8.38 10.72 -9.56
N ILE A 250 7.53 10.27 -8.61
CA ILE A 250 7.31 10.98 -7.34
C ILE A 250 8.60 11.03 -6.51
N ASN A 251 9.33 9.92 -6.42
CA ASN A 251 10.61 9.88 -5.71
C ASN A 251 11.67 10.77 -6.37
N ALA A 252 11.77 10.76 -7.71
CA ALA A 252 12.70 11.61 -8.45
C ALA A 252 12.38 13.10 -8.28
N LEU A 253 11.09 13.47 -8.31
CA LEU A 253 10.61 14.83 -8.08
C LEU A 253 10.98 15.31 -6.67
N ALA A 254 10.73 14.52 -5.65
CA ALA A 254 11.05 14.85 -4.27
C ALA A 254 12.57 14.96 -4.05
N TRP A 255 13.37 14.07 -4.66
CA TRP A 255 14.84 14.17 -4.65
C TRP A 255 15.32 15.46 -5.31
N GLY A 256 14.73 15.82 -6.47
CA GLY A 256 15.04 17.06 -7.17
C GLY A 256 14.75 18.32 -6.34
N VAL A 257 13.58 18.36 -5.70
CA VAL A 257 13.18 19.45 -4.79
C VAL A 257 14.13 19.56 -3.62
N ARG A 258 14.49 18.44 -2.97
CA ARG A 258 15.46 18.40 -1.89
C ARG A 258 16.80 18.97 -2.32
N ARG A 259 17.33 18.51 -3.46
CA ARG A 259 18.63 18.96 -3.96
C ARG A 259 18.63 20.44 -4.37
N ALA A 260 17.51 20.94 -4.91
CA ALA A 260 17.35 22.36 -5.21
C ALA A 260 17.33 23.20 -3.92
N SER A 261 16.64 22.73 -2.88
CA SER A 261 16.58 23.39 -1.58
C SER A 261 17.95 23.44 -0.87
N GLU A 262 18.71 22.37 -0.93
CA GLU A 262 20.08 22.31 -0.39
C GLU A 262 21.02 23.32 -1.10
N ARG A 263 20.87 23.49 -2.41
CA ARG A 263 21.67 24.47 -3.20
C ARG A 263 21.31 25.93 -2.94
N MET A 264 20.09 26.20 -2.49
CA MET A 264 19.66 27.57 -2.17
C MET A 264 20.00 27.96 -0.73
N ALA A 265 20.31 27.00 0.13
CA ALA A 265 20.63 27.21 1.54
C ALA A 265 22.13 27.30 1.82
N GLY A 266 22.99 26.90 0.88
CA GLY A 266 24.46 27.04 0.94
C GLY A 266 24.95 28.13 0.03
#